data_5822b1f1e436e70a43f0b16deff3d3e3
#
_entry.id   5822b1f1e436e70a43f0b16deff3d3e3
#
_cell.length_a   1.000
_cell.length_b   1.000
_cell.length_c   1.000
_cell.angle_alpha   90.00
_cell.angle_beta   90.00
_cell.angle_gamma   90.00
#
_symmetry.space_group_name_H-M   'P 1'
#
loop_
_entity.id
_entity.type
_entity.pdbx_description
1 polymer ?
#
loop_
_entity_poly.entity_id
_entity_poly.type
_entity_poly.pdbx_seq_one_letter_code
_entity_poly.pdbx_strand_id
1 'polypeptide(L)'
;RVSVNDDVFEWKTLPESVAVFGAGVIALELGQALHRLGVRVRLFGRRLRTGPITDPGVLQSAEKVFSSEFPFTAPVKVENVESDENGVRVLYRNNEDSGVEEEVFEQVLAATGRAPNLTELNLEQTSLKLDSRGIPVYNPLTMQCGNSPVFIAGDVNNTLTVLHEAADEGRIAGDNAGRFPDVREGRRSSPMTVVFTDPQMAVVGKTW
;
A
#
# COMPACT_ATOMS: atom_id res chain seq x y z
N ARG A 1 9.38 -8.48 -16.77
CA ARG A 1 7.89 -8.43 -16.87
C ARG A 1 7.20 -8.23 -15.51
N VAL A 2 7.92 -7.88 -14.48
CA VAL A 2 7.37 -7.49 -13.18
C VAL A 2 7.52 -5.98 -13.04
N SER A 3 6.40 -5.29 -12.83
CA SER A 3 6.32 -3.85 -12.64
C SER A 3 5.84 -3.54 -11.22
N VAL A 4 6.28 -2.41 -10.68
CA VAL A 4 5.70 -1.78 -9.49
C VAL A 4 4.77 -0.64 -9.91
N ASN A 5 4.13 0.01 -8.95
CA ASN A 5 3.14 1.06 -9.24
C ASN A 5 3.68 2.19 -10.13
N ASP A 6 4.94 2.58 -9.95
CA ASP A 6 5.53 3.69 -10.73
C ASP A 6 5.81 3.29 -12.18
N ASP A 7 6.22 2.04 -12.41
CA ASP A 7 6.54 1.52 -13.75
C ASP A 7 5.32 1.53 -14.69
N VAL A 8 4.11 1.41 -14.14
CA VAL A 8 2.86 1.39 -14.94
C VAL A 8 2.71 2.67 -15.76
N PHE A 9 3.16 3.80 -15.22
CA PHE A 9 3.08 5.10 -15.91
C PHE A 9 4.17 5.30 -16.97
N GLU A 10 5.18 4.41 -17.00
CA GLU A 10 6.25 4.42 -18.02
C GLU A 10 5.94 3.46 -19.20
N TRP A 11 4.85 2.70 -19.14
CA TRP A 11 4.46 1.80 -20.21
C TRP A 11 4.13 2.58 -21.49
N LYS A 12 4.77 2.23 -22.58
CA LYS A 12 4.55 2.87 -23.89
C LYS A 12 3.26 2.40 -24.56
N THR A 13 2.84 1.19 -24.24
CA THR A 13 1.61 0.54 -24.74
C THR A 13 0.97 -0.22 -23.58
N LEU A 14 -0.35 -0.28 -23.59
CA LEU A 14 -1.06 -1.13 -22.62
C LEU A 14 -0.82 -2.61 -22.96
N PRO A 15 -0.51 -3.44 -21.98
CA PRO A 15 -0.42 -4.88 -22.17
C PRO A 15 -1.82 -5.48 -22.39
N GLU A 16 -1.90 -6.64 -23.04
CA GLU A 16 -3.18 -7.36 -23.20
C GLU A 16 -3.70 -7.88 -21.86
N SER A 17 -2.80 -8.23 -20.92
CA SER A 17 -3.19 -8.79 -19.63
C SER A 17 -2.18 -8.52 -18.53
N VAL A 18 -2.72 -8.32 -17.30
CA VAL A 18 -1.94 -8.03 -16.09
C VAL A 18 -2.41 -8.88 -14.92
N ALA A 19 -1.49 -9.62 -14.33
CA ALA A 19 -1.67 -10.24 -13.01
C ALA A 19 -1.30 -9.21 -11.92
N VAL A 20 -2.26 -8.77 -11.11
CA VAL A 20 -2.03 -7.82 -10.03
C VAL A 20 -1.88 -8.59 -8.71
N PHE A 21 -0.69 -8.57 -8.14
CA PHE A 21 -0.43 -9.19 -6.83
C PHE A 21 -0.64 -8.18 -5.71
N GLY A 22 -1.68 -8.41 -4.93
CA GLY A 22 -2.15 -7.56 -3.85
C GLY A 22 -3.65 -7.33 -3.92
N ALA A 23 -4.24 -6.89 -2.82
CA ALA A 23 -5.64 -6.47 -2.71
C ALA A 23 -5.75 -5.22 -1.81
N GLY A 24 -4.73 -4.38 -1.85
CA GLY A 24 -4.66 -3.09 -1.19
C GLY A 24 -5.13 -1.95 -2.10
N VAL A 25 -5.03 -0.72 -1.60
CA VAL A 25 -5.45 0.50 -2.30
C VAL A 25 -4.84 0.58 -3.71
N ILE A 26 -3.51 0.45 -3.82
CA ILE A 26 -2.80 0.54 -5.10
C ILE A 26 -3.27 -0.54 -6.09
N ALA A 27 -3.46 -1.77 -5.60
CA ALA A 27 -3.93 -2.88 -6.43
C ALA A 27 -5.34 -2.62 -6.97
N LEU A 28 -6.23 -2.07 -6.16
CA LEU A 28 -7.60 -1.75 -6.56
C LEU A 28 -7.64 -0.58 -7.54
N GLU A 29 -6.96 0.52 -7.22
CA GLU A 29 -6.94 1.72 -8.06
C GLU A 29 -6.35 1.43 -9.44
N LEU A 30 -5.16 0.86 -9.51
CA LEU A 30 -4.49 0.55 -10.78
C LEU A 30 -5.16 -0.62 -11.49
N GLY A 31 -5.61 -1.65 -10.75
CA GLY A 31 -6.32 -2.78 -11.33
C GLY A 31 -7.62 -2.36 -12.01
N GLN A 32 -8.43 -1.54 -11.36
CA GLN A 32 -9.67 -1.01 -11.93
C GLN A 32 -9.39 -0.08 -13.12
N ALA A 33 -8.39 0.81 -13.01
CA ALA A 33 -8.03 1.70 -14.10
C ALA A 33 -7.58 0.91 -15.34
N LEU A 34 -6.69 -0.06 -15.19
CA LEU A 34 -6.23 -0.91 -16.29
C LEU A 34 -7.39 -1.71 -16.90
N HIS A 35 -8.26 -2.30 -16.07
CA HIS A 35 -9.44 -3.03 -16.55
C HIS A 35 -10.34 -2.13 -17.41
N ARG A 36 -10.62 -0.91 -16.96
CA ARG A 36 -11.45 0.06 -17.68
C ARG A 36 -10.82 0.58 -18.97
N LEU A 37 -9.49 0.50 -19.07
CA LEU A 37 -8.75 0.76 -20.30
C LEU A 37 -8.70 -0.43 -21.27
N GLY A 38 -9.40 -1.53 -20.94
CA GLY A 38 -9.52 -2.72 -21.79
C GLY A 38 -8.48 -3.81 -21.55
N VAL A 39 -7.63 -3.67 -20.54
CA VAL A 39 -6.66 -4.70 -20.15
C VAL A 39 -7.38 -5.83 -19.41
N ARG A 40 -7.06 -7.08 -19.73
CA ARG A 40 -7.52 -8.23 -18.95
C ARG A 40 -6.77 -8.28 -17.63
N VAL A 41 -7.44 -7.90 -16.56
CA VAL A 41 -6.87 -7.82 -15.20
C VAL A 41 -7.39 -8.96 -14.33
N ARG A 42 -6.52 -9.54 -13.49
CA ARG A 42 -6.90 -10.38 -12.37
C ARG A 42 -6.11 -10.00 -11.12
N LEU A 43 -6.80 -9.83 -9.99
CA LEU A 43 -6.19 -9.56 -8.70
C LEU A 43 -5.98 -10.86 -7.91
N PHE A 44 -4.78 -11.02 -7.39
CA PHE A 44 -4.37 -12.11 -6.51
C PHE A 44 -4.10 -11.55 -5.10
N GLY A 45 -5.04 -11.76 -4.17
CA GLY A 45 -4.92 -11.22 -2.82
C GLY A 45 -5.29 -12.22 -1.74
N ARG A 46 -4.70 -12.07 -0.56
CA ARG A 46 -5.04 -12.88 0.62
C ARG A 46 -6.33 -12.42 1.30
N ARG A 47 -6.64 -11.15 1.23
CA ARG A 47 -7.87 -10.50 1.70
C ARG A 47 -7.92 -9.07 1.16
N LEU A 48 -9.11 -8.52 1.02
CA LEU A 48 -9.29 -7.11 0.70
C LEU A 48 -8.73 -6.23 1.83
N ARG A 49 -7.91 -5.27 1.45
CA ARG A 49 -7.35 -4.26 2.35
C ARG A 49 -7.44 -2.88 1.70
N THR A 50 -8.27 -2.04 2.24
CA THR A 50 -8.54 -0.70 1.70
C THR A 50 -7.96 0.40 2.60
N GLY A 51 -6.66 0.28 2.90
CA GLY A 51 -5.98 1.22 3.79
C GLY A 51 -6.54 1.18 5.22
N PRO A 52 -6.95 2.33 5.79
CA PRO A 52 -7.50 2.41 7.14
C PRO A 52 -8.99 2.04 7.23
N ILE A 53 -9.64 1.70 6.11
CA ILE A 53 -11.04 1.28 6.12
C ILE A 53 -11.13 -0.13 6.71
N THR A 54 -11.79 -0.27 7.84
CA THR A 54 -11.90 -1.53 8.60
C THR A 54 -13.35 -1.96 8.83
N ASP A 55 -14.33 -1.12 8.52
CA ASP A 55 -15.75 -1.47 8.67
C ASP A 55 -16.12 -2.67 7.80
N PRO A 56 -16.62 -3.78 8.41
CA PRO A 56 -16.92 -5.01 7.67
C PRO A 56 -17.98 -4.84 6.59
N GLY A 57 -18.98 -3.99 6.81
CA GLY A 57 -20.06 -3.74 5.86
C GLY A 57 -19.55 -3.00 4.62
N VAL A 58 -18.66 -2.00 4.82
CA VAL A 58 -18.01 -1.29 3.73
C VAL A 58 -17.10 -2.23 2.93
N LEU A 59 -16.28 -3.05 3.61
CA LEU A 59 -15.39 -4.00 2.95
C LEU A 59 -16.17 -5.05 2.15
N GLN A 60 -17.25 -5.60 2.71
CA GLN A 60 -18.10 -6.56 2.01
C GLN A 60 -18.78 -5.94 0.78
N SER A 61 -19.26 -4.69 0.91
CA SER A 61 -19.84 -3.97 -0.21
C SER A 61 -18.82 -3.71 -1.32
N ALA A 62 -17.61 -3.29 -0.95
CA ALA A 62 -16.51 -3.07 -1.88
C ALA A 62 -16.13 -4.36 -2.62
N GLU A 63 -15.96 -5.47 -1.90
CA GLU A 63 -15.65 -6.77 -2.49
C GLU A 63 -16.70 -7.19 -3.52
N LYS A 64 -17.99 -7.04 -3.18
CA LYS A 64 -19.09 -7.35 -4.10
C LYS A 64 -19.02 -6.51 -5.37
N VAL A 65 -18.75 -5.21 -5.24
CA VAL A 65 -18.68 -4.29 -6.39
C VAL A 65 -17.50 -4.65 -7.29
N PHE A 66 -16.30 -4.77 -6.72
CA PHE A 66 -15.10 -5.05 -7.52
C PHE A 66 -15.15 -6.44 -8.16
N SER A 67 -15.66 -7.47 -7.45
CA SER A 67 -15.81 -8.82 -8.03
C SER A 67 -16.82 -8.88 -9.18
N SER A 68 -17.74 -7.93 -9.26
CA SER A 68 -18.68 -7.83 -10.39
C SER A 68 -18.08 -7.14 -11.61
N GLU A 69 -17.02 -6.35 -11.45
CA GLU A 69 -16.38 -5.60 -12.52
C GLU A 69 -15.23 -6.39 -13.18
N PHE A 70 -14.35 -6.99 -12.37
CA PHE A 70 -13.22 -7.77 -12.87
C PHE A 70 -12.88 -8.94 -11.95
N PRO A 71 -12.19 -9.98 -12.44
CA PRO A 71 -11.80 -11.12 -11.61
C PRO A 71 -10.96 -10.72 -10.41
N PHE A 72 -11.58 -10.74 -9.25
CA PHE A 72 -10.99 -10.49 -7.94
C PHE A 72 -11.31 -11.66 -7.02
N THR A 73 -10.30 -12.39 -6.61
CA THR A 73 -10.46 -13.51 -5.68
C THR A 73 -9.61 -13.25 -4.44
N ALA A 74 -10.26 -13.23 -3.28
CA ALA A 74 -9.62 -13.19 -1.98
C ALA A 74 -10.45 -14.02 -0.97
N PRO A 75 -9.84 -14.96 -0.25
CA PRO A 75 -8.43 -15.33 -0.31
C PRO A 75 -8.08 -16.17 -1.55
N VAL A 76 -6.91 -15.92 -2.12
CA VAL A 76 -6.31 -16.76 -3.16
C VAL A 76 -4.94 -17.21 -2.68
N LYS A 77 -4.60 -18.46 -2.90
CA LYS A 77 -3.27 -19.01 -2.64
C LYS A 77 -2.53 -19.15 -3.97
N VAL A 78 -1.53 -18.31 -4.19
CA VAL A 78 -0.59 -18.46 -5.29
C VAL A 78 0.40 -19.56 -4.94
N GLU A 79 0.46 -20.59 -5.79
CA GLU A 79 1.35 -21.74 -5.60
C GLU A 79 2.69 -21.52 -6.30
N ASN A 80 2.65 -21.00 -7.53
CA ASN A 80 3.84 -20.74 -8.31
C ASN A 80 3.66 -19.56 -9.28
N VAL A 81 4.76 -18.90 -9.62
CA VAL A 81 4.83 -17.86 -10.64
C VAL A 81 6.08 -18.09 -11.47
N GLU A 82 5.92 -18.36 -12.74
CA GLU A 82 7.01 -18.59 -13.68
C GLU A 82 6.93 -17.59 -14.84
N SER A 83 8.08 -17.17 -15.35
CA SER A 83 8.15 -16.31 -16.54
C SER A 83 8.90 -16.99 -17.65
N ASP A 84 8.32 -17.01 -18.85
CA ASP A 84 8.93 -17.52 -20.07
C ASP A 84 8.80 -16.51 -21.24
N GLU A 85 9.04 -16.94 -22.47
CA GLU A 85 8.90 -16.12 -23.67
C GLU A 85 7.45 -15.70 -23.96
N ASN A 86 6.48 -16.50 -23.54
CA ASN A 86 5.05 -16.29 -23.79
C ASN A 86 4.39 -15.38 -22.75
N GLY A 87 5.00 -15.20 -21.57
CA GLY A 87 4.45 -14.36 -20.51
C GLY A 87 4.81 -14.79 -19.11
N VAL A 88 3.93 -14.47 -18.19
CA VAL A 88 4.02 -14.89 -16.78
C VAL A 88 2.88 -15.83 -16.48
N ARG A 89 3.23 -17.06 -16.17
CA ARG A 89 2.31 -18.13 -15.78
C ARG A 89 2.10 -18.09 -14.27
N VAL A 90 0.87 -18.04 -13.84
CA VAL A 90 0.47 -18.04 -12.43
C VAL A 90 -0.34 -19.29 -12.14
N LEU A 91 0.14 -20.10 -11.20
CA LEU A 91 -0.55 -21.27 -10.66
C LEU A 91 -1.16 -20.88 -9.30
N TYR A 92 -2.45 -21.06 -9.12
CA TYR A 92 -3.14 -20.61 -7.91
C TYR A 92 -4.33 -21.51 -7.54
N ARG A 93 -4.83 -21.34 -6.31
CA ARG A 93 -6.07 -21.94 -5.82
C ARG A 93 -6.98 -20.84 -5.27
N ASN A 94 -8.25 -20.90 -5.63
CA ASN A 94 -9.26 -19.97 -5.12
C ASN A 94 -9.62 -20.23 -3.65
N ASN A 95 -9.44 -21.48 -3.18
CA ASN A 95 -9.52 -21.89 -1.77
C ASN A 95 -8.69 -23.16 -1.57
N GLU A 96 -8.56 -23.62 -0.32
CA GLU A 96 -7.72 -24.78 0.02
C GLU A 96 -8.22 -26.09 -0.62
N ASP A 97 -9.53 -26.22 -0.83
CA ASP A 97 -10.18 -27.42 -1.38
C ASP A 97 -10.29 -27.40 -2.91
N SER A 98 -10.00 -26.26 -3.56
CA SER A 98 -10.06 -26.15 -5.01
C SER A 98 -8.85 -26.78 -5.69
N GLY A 99 -9.04 -27.25 -6.94
CA GLY A 99 -7.94 -27.63 -7.81
C GLY A 99 -6.97 -26.46 -8.07
N VAL A 100 -5.78 -26.78 -8.57
CA VAL A 100 -4.84 -25.76 -9.07
C VAL A 100 -5.37 -25.26 -10.40
N GLU A 101 -5.52 -23.95 -10.51
CA GLU A 101 -5.83 -23.23 -11.74
C GLU A 101 -4.57 -22.59 -12.30
N GLU A 102 -4.54 -22.39 -13.62
CA GLU A 102 -3.41 -21.78 -14.32
C GLU A 102 -3.93 -20.66 -15.23
N GLU A 103 -3.26 -19.49 -15.14
CA GLU A 103 -3.45 -18.41 -16.11
C GLU A 103 -2.11 -17.82 -16.55
N VAL A 104 -2.08 -17.33 -17.79
CA VAL A 104 -0.91 -16.64 -18.37
C VAL A 104 -1.23 -15.18 -18.59
N PHE A 105 -0.29 -14.32 -18.18
CA PHE A 105 -0.39 -12.87 -18.30
C PHE A 105 0.84 -12.30 -19.02
N GLU A 106 0.66 -11.19 -19.72
CA GLU A 106 1.76 -10.48 -20.36
C GLU A 106 2.67 -9.77 -19.34
N GLN A 107 2.05 -9.15 -18.32
CA GLN A 107 2.75 -8.40 -17.27
C GLN A 107 2.27 -8.80 -15.89
N VAL A 108 3.12 -8.52 -14.89
CA VAL A 108 2.79 -8.59 -13.47
C VAL A 108 2.90 -7.20 -12.87
N LEU A 109 1.91 -6.81 -12.07
CA LEU A 109 1.96 -5.64 -11.21
C LEU A 109 2.10 -6.08 -9.74
N ALA A 110 3.25 -5.79 -9.14
CA ALA A 110 3.51 -6.07 -7.74
C ALA A 110 2.99 -4.91 -6.86
N ALA A 111 1.81 -5.11 -6.26
CA ALA A 111 1.16 -4.17 -5.35
C ALA A 111 0.98 -4.76 -3.93
N THR A 112 1.98 -5.51 -3.46
CA THR A 112 1.94 -6.32 -2.23
C THR A 112 2.21 -5.54 -0.96
N GLY A 113 2.42 -4.24 -1.05
CA GLY A 113 2.68 -3.33 0.06
C GLY A 113 3.94 -2.49 -0.14
N ARG A 114 4.19 -1.62 0.82
CA ARG A 114 5.37 -0.74 0.86
C ARG A 114 6.10 -0.92 2.18
N ALA A 115 7.40 -0.95 2.13
CA ALA A 115 8.26 -0.90 3.31
C ALA A 115 8.88 0.50 3.45
N PRO A 116 9.07 1.00 4.67
CA PRO A 116 9.83 2.22 4.90
C PRO A 116 11.24 2.12 4.33
N ASN A 117 11.67 3.15 3.59
CA ASN A 117 13.00 3.16 2.98
C ASN A 117 14.05 3.70 3.96
N LEU A 118 14.44 2.89 4.93
CA LEU A 118 15.37 3.26 6.01
C LEU A 118 16.68 2.46 6.00
N THR A 119 16.77 1.41 5.18
CA THR A 119 17.89 0.44 5.24
C THR A 119 19.26 1.05 4.94
N GLU A 120 19.32 2.08 4.10
CA GLU A 120 20.58 2.74 3.74
C GLU A 120 21.02 3.83 4.73
N LEU A 121 20.20 4.13 5.75
CA LEU A 121 20.51 5.14 6.75
C LEU A 121 21.37 4.61 7.90
N ASN A 122 21.65 3.31 7.95
CA ASN A 122 22.45 2.66 8.99
C ASN A 122 22.03 3.09 10.41
N LEU A 123 20.70 3.11 10.65
CA LEU A 123 20.14 3.60 11.92
C LEU A 123 20.57 2.79 13.13
N GLU A 124 20.97 1.54 12.94
CA GLU A 124 21.54 0.67 13.97
C GLU A 124 22.90 1.17 14.49
N GLN A 125 23.58 2.06 13.76
CA GLN A 125 24.81 2.73 14.20
C GLN A 125 24.55 3.98 15.06
N THR A 126 23.27 4.33 15.22
CA THR A 126 22.85 5.50 16.01
C THR A 126 22.42 5.08 17.42
N SER A 127 22.26 6.06 18.33
CA SER A 127 21.65 5.84 19.64
C SER A 127 20.12 5.81 19.63
N LEU A 128 19.48 5.83 18.46
CA LEU A 128 18.03 5.81 18.33
C LEU A 128 17.48 4.44 18.71
N LYS A 129 16.40 4.44 19.50
CA LYS A 129 15.63 3.21 19.72
C LYS A 129 14.81 2.89 18.49
N LEU A 130 15.01 1.71 17.93
CA LEU A 130 14.25 1.22 16.77
C LEU A 130 13.16 0.24 17.21
N ASP A 131 12.07 0.17 16.47
CA ASP A 131 11.03 -0.86 16.62
C ASP A 131 11.46 -2.17 15.94
N SER A 132 10.60 -3.19 15.97
CA SER A 132 10.86 -4.50 15.35
C SER A 132 10.97 -4.47 13.81
N ARG A 133 10.65 -3.35 13.17
CA ARG A 133 10.74 -3.10 11.74
C ARG A 133 11.91 -2.18 11.36
N GLY A 134 12.73 -1.78 12.34
CA GLY A 134 13.83 -0.85 12.14
C GLY A 134 13.43 0.61 12.06
N ILE A 135 12.19 0.96 12.44
CA ILE A 135 11.70 2.33 12.42
C ILE A 135 12.05 3.00 13.75
N PRO A 136 12.60 4.23 13.75
CA PRO A 136 12.83 4.97 14.99
C PRO A 136 11.57 5.16 15.82
N VAL A 137 11.63 4.83 17.10
CA VAL A 137 10.55 5.10 18.04
C VAL A 137 10.47 6.60 18.27
N TYR A 138 9.32 7.20 18.00
CA TYR A 138 9.11 8.63 18.05
C TYR A 138 7.84 9.01 18.81
N ASN A 139 7.74 10.28 19.20
CA ASN A 139 6.54 10.86 19.80
C ASN A 139 5.63 11.39 18.66
N PRO A 140 4.39 10.88 18.47
CA PRO A 140 3.52 11.29 17.37
C PRO A 140 2.99 12.73 17.48
N LEU A 141 3.13 13.38 18.63
CA LEU A 141 2.71 14.79 18.82
C LEU A 141 3.83 15.78 18.49
N THR A 142 5.09 15.34 18.59
CA THR A 142 6.27 16.19 18.37
C THR A 142 7.11 15.73 17.19
N MET A 143 6.88 14.53 16.68
CA MET A 143 7.66 13.83 15.66
C MET A 143 9.11 13.55 16.06
N GLN A 144 9.49 13.78 17.34
CA GLN A 144 10.83 13.58 17.85
C GLN A 144 11.14 12.11 18.15
N CYS A 145 12.33 11.66 17.78
CA CYS A 145 12.84 10.33 18.11
C CYS A 145 13.52 10.34 19.49
N GLY A 146 12.82 9.84 20.50
CA GLY A 146 13.28 9.89 21.89
C GLY A 146 13.53 11.32 22.35
N ASN A 147 14.74 11.57 22.89
CA ASN A 147 15.20 12.91 23.30
C ASN A 147 16.31 13.45 22.37
N SER A 148 16.48 12.85 21.20
CA SER A 148 17.52 13.21 20.24
C SER A 148 17.11 14.41 19.36
N PRO A 149 18.04 15.07 18.66
CA PRO A 149 17.73 16.12 17.69
C PRO A 149 17.23 15.54 16.35
N VAL A 150 16.75 14.30 16.34
CA VAL A 150 16.25 13.60 15.14
C VAL A 150 14.73 13.57 15.17
N PHE A 151 14.12 13.91 14.05
CA PHE A 151 12.68 13.93 13.85
C PHE A 151 12.33 13.07 12.62
N ILE A 152 11.17 12.40 12.66
CA ILE A 152 10.70 11.54 11.57
C ILE A 152 9.30 11.99 11.16
N ALA A 153 8.99 11.99 9.84
CA ALA A 153 7.69 12.39 9.34
C ALA A 153 7.34 11.68 8.02
N GLY A 154 6.06 11.50 7.78
CA GLY A 154 5.50 10.93 6.55
C GLY A 154 5.59 9.42 6.48
N ASP A 155 5.51 8.87 5.27
CA ASP A 155 5.37 7.43 5.00
C ASP A 155 6.43 6.55 5.67
N VAL A 156 7.60 7.12 5.95
CA VAL A 156 8.72 6.45 6.59
C VAL A 156 8.43 5.98 8.03
N ASN A 157 7.50 6.63 8.73
CA ASN A 157 7.07 6.20 10.06
C ASN A 157 6.05 5.05 10.04
N ASN A 158 5.53 4.74 8.85
CA ASN A 158 4.61 3.63 8.58
C ASN A 158 3.33 3.63 9.45
N THR A 159 2.86 4.81 9.83
CA THR A 159 1.64 4.98 10.65
C THR A 159 0.42 5.22 9.76
N LEU A 160 0.40 6.32 9.00
CA LEU A 160 -0.66 6.64 8.05
C LEU A 160 -0.03 7.25 6.79
N THR A 161 0.13 6.41 5.77
CA THR A 161 0.90 6.72 4.55
C THR A 161 0.05 7.46 3.52
N VAL A 162 -0.30 8.72 3.84
CA VAL A 162 -1.08 9.62 2.97
C VAL A 162 -0.47 11.03 2.98
N LEU A 163 -0.58 11.72 1.84
CA LEU A 163 0.11 12.97 1.56
C LEU A 163 -0.15 14.08 2.60
N HIS A 164 -1.40 14.30 2.98
CA HIS A 164 -1.75 15.38 3.91
C HIS A 164 -1.27 15.08 5.34
N GLU A 165 -1.24 13.81 5.76
CA GLU A 165 -0.62 13.41 7.03
C GLU A 165 0.90 13.65 6.99
N ALA A 166 1.55 13.26 5.92
CA ALA A 166 2.98 13.53 5.72
C ALA A 166 3.30 15.04 5.76
N ALA A 167 2.41 15.88 5.21
CA ALA A 167 2.54 17.34 5.26
C ALA A 167 2.38 17.89 6.67
N ASP A 168 1.37 17.46 7.43
CA ASP A 168 1.16 17.87 8.81
C ASP A 168 2.33 17.43 9.72
N GLU A 169 2.75 16.17 9.59
CA GLU A 169 3.90 15.64 10.32
C GLU A 169 5.19 16.35 9.96
N GLY A 170 5.43 16.62 8.67
CA GLY A 170 6.60 17.35 8.20
C GLY A 170 6.66 18.77 8.75
N ARG A 171 5.52 19.46 8.85
CA ARG A 171 5.43 20.77 9.47
C ARG A 171 5.78 20.71 10.97
N ILE A 172 5.25 19.73 11.71
CA ILE A 172 5.54 19.55 13.13
C ILE A 172 7.02 19.19 13.34
N ALA A 173 7.54 18.26 12.55
CA ALA A 173 8.94 17.84 12.62
C ALA A 173 9.89 19.01 12.33
N GLY A 174 9.64 19.78 11.26
CA GLY A 174 10.44 20.92 10.86
C GLY A 174 10.44 22.04 11.88
N ASP A 175 9.27 22.40 12.43
CA ASP A 175 9.14 23.38 13.50
C ASP A 175 9.96 22.98 14.74
N ASN A 176 9.87 21.71 15.14
CA ASN A 176 10.57 21.21 16.31
C ASN A 176 12.07 21.02 16.08
N ALA A 177 12.48 20.64 14.90
CA ALA A 177 13.91 20.60 14.55
C ALA A 177 14.56 21.98 14.62
N GLY A 178 13.85 23.03 14.15
CA GLY A 178 14.32 24.40 14.22
C GLY A 178 14.35 25.00 15.65
N ARG A 179 13.57 24.42 16.58
CA ARG A 179 13.49 24.89 17.99
C ARG A 179 14.33 24.08 18.96
N PHE A 180 14.84 22.93 18.53
CA PHE A 180 15.53 22.02 19.45
C PHE A 180 16.53 22.75 20.32
N PRO A 181 16.55 22.54 21.68
CA PRO A 181 15.83 21.52 22.45
C PRO A 181 14.40 21.91 22.94
N ASP A 182 13.85 23.08 22.61
CA ASP A 182 12.49 23.53 23.00
C ASP A 182 11.42 22.90 22.10
N VAL A 183 11.21 21.61 22.28
CA VAL A 183 10.25 20.81 21.46
C VAL A 183 8.83 20.97 21.99
N ARG A 184 7.85 21.16 21.08
CA ARG A 184 6.45 21.39 21.42
C ARG A 184 5.52 20.46 20.64
N GLU A 185 4.38 20.15 21.25
CA GLU A 185 3.33 19.39 20.57
C GLU A 185 2.72 20.22 19.44
N GLY A 186 2.59 19.57 18.29
CA GLY A 186 1.94 20.13 17.11
C GLY A 186 0.49 19.71 16.99
N ARG A 187 -0.30 20.48 16.23
CA ARG A 187 -1.67 20.12 15.87
C ARG A 187 -1.68 19.44 14.51
N ARG A 188 -2.43 18.35 14.41
CA ARG A 188 -2.72 17.64 13.16
C ARG A 188 -4.19 17.82 12.79
N SER A 189 -4.48 17.81 11.51
CA SER A 189 -5.85 17.75 10.99
C SER A 189 -6.48 16.40 11.34
N SER A 190 -7.82 16.31 11.22
CA SER A 190 -8.48 15.00 11.35
C SER A 190 -7.98 14.06 10.26
N PRO A 191 -7.55 12.85 10.61
CA PRO A 191 -7.11 11.88 9.61
C PRO A 191 -8.20 11.63 8.57
N MET A 192 -7.85 11.61 7.32
CA MET A 192 -8.75 11.31 6.21
C MET A 192 -8.01 10.44 5.19
N THR A 193 -8.69 9.46 4.64
CA THR A 193 -8.17 8.66 3.53
C THR A 193 -9.25 8.46 2.50
N VAL A 194 -8.90 8.57 1.24
CA VAL A 194 -9.75 8.27 0.09
C VAL A 194 -9.06 7.21 -0.75
N VAL A 195 -9.82 6.19 -1.16
CA VAL A 195 -9.42 5.22 -2.18
C VAL A 195 -10.12 5.65 -3.46
N PHE A 196 -9.35 5.99 -4.48
CA PHE A 196 -9.82 6.59 -5.73
C PHE A 196 -10.30 5.54 -6.75
N THR A 197 -11.06 4.58 -6.25
CA THR A 197 -11.79 3.62 -7.07
C THR A 197 -13.18 4.18 -7.44
N ASP A 198 -13.91 3.45 -8.26
CA ASP A 198 -15.31 3.75 -8.54
C ASP A 198 -16.17 2.52 -8.18
N PRO A 199 -17.01 2.60 -7.14
CA PRO A 199 -17.22 3.77 -6.28
C PRO A 199 -15.99 4.11 -5.43
N GLN A 200 -15.82 5.39 -5.10
CA GLN A 200 -14.80 5.83 -4.15
C GLN A 200 -15.14 5.37 -2.73
N MET A 201 -14.11 5.06 -1.96
CA MET A 201 -14.24 4.76 -0.54
C MET A 201 -13.48 5.79 0.27
N ALA A 202 -14.07 6.29 1.35
CA ALA A 202 -13.41 7.27 2.21
C ALA A 202 -13.64 6.95 3.69
N VAL A 203 -12.68 7.36 4.51
CA VAL A 203 -12.79 7.33 5.97
C VAL A 203 -12.25 8.65 6.53
N VAL A 204 -12.95 9.20 7.52
CA VAL A 204 -12.55 10.42 8.24
C VAL A 204 -12.56 10.14 9.73
N GLY A 205 -11.52 10.61 10.43
CA GLY A 205 -11.35 10.40 11.86
C GLY A 205 -10.64 9.10 12.20
N LYS A 206 -10.88 8.59 13.41
CA LYS A 206 -10.26 7.35 13.87
C LYS A 206 -10.94 6.14 13.23
N THR A 207 -10.14 5.13 12.89
CA THR A 207 -10.64 3.80 12.50
C THR A 207 -11.32 3.13 13.69
N TRP A 208 -12.31 2.32 13.41
CA TRP A 208 -13.04 1.52 14.40
C TRP A 208 -12.18 0.33 14.86
#